data_98653aa2229c9b213d651465844c82e3
#
_entry.id   98653aa2229c9b213d651465844c82e3
#
_cell.length_a   1.000
_cell.length_b   1.000
_cell.length_c   1.000
_cell.angle_alpha   90.00
_cell.angle_beta   90.00
_cell.angle_gamma   90.00
#
_symmetry.space_group_name_H-M   'P 1'
#
loop_
_entity.id
_entity.type
_entity.pdbx_description
1 polymer ?
#
loop_
_entity_poly.entity_id
_entity_poly.type
_entity_poly.pdbx_seq_one_letter_code
_entity_poly.pdbx_strand_id
1 'polypeptide(L)'
;MKRDYYEILEVQKTATAAEIKKAYRKQALKYHPDKNPGDKHAEENFKLAAEAYEVLSDENKRAQYDRFGHAAFEGGMGGGGFSMDDIFSQFGDIFGGHFSGNFGGFSGFGSGSQQVYVKGENLRIRVKVTLEDVVKGTEKKIKVRRKVKAEDTTYKTCPTCNGRGQVVRQVNTMLGMMQTASTCTACGGTGEVIDKRGADTDSQGLKTVEETISINIPAGVMDGIQLNMSGKGNEAPVKNSVPGDLLILIEEQEHETLKREGDNLHYDLYISFPEAVLGATKEIETVTGKVRIKLEEGIQSGKILRLRGKGIPNLQGRATGDLIVHVNVWTPKHLNDEQKDFFKKMQEDEHFSPKPDKNDKSFFEKVKEMFS
;
A
#
# COMPACT_ATOMS: atom_id res chain seq x y z
N MET A 1 -9.71 13.04 44.59
CA MET A 1 -10.57 11.88 44.31
C MET A 1 -10.54 11.63 42.79
N LYS A 2 -10.26 10.41 42.37
CA LYS A 2 -10.37 10.03 40.95
C LYS A 2 -11.85 10.05 40.55
N ARG A 3 -12.14 10.50 39.31
CA ARG A 3 -13.52 10.56 38.76
C ARG A 3 -14.00 9.13 38.45
N ASP A 4 -15.28 8.86 38.66
CA ASP A 4 -15.90 7.56 38.34
C ASP A 4 -15.79 7.27 36.81
N TYR A 5 -15.44 6.05 36.44
CA TYR A 5 -15.28 5.65 35.03
C TYR A 5 -16.59 5.77 34.23
N TYR A 6 -17.75 5.55 34.89
CA TYR A 6 -19.05 5.76 34.24
C TYR A 6 -19.33 7.26 33.99
N GLU A 7 -18.88 8.14 34.90
CA GLU A 7 -18.97 9.60 34.71
C GLU A 7 -18.02 10.08 33.60
N ILE A 8 -16.81 9.52 33.52
CA ILE A 8 -15.85 9.87 32.47
C ILE A 8 -16.39 9.55 31.09
N LEU A 9 -17.07 8.41 30.93
CA LEU A 9 -17.70 8.02 29.67
C LEU A 9 -19.11 8.63 29.47
N GLU A 10 -19.64 9.36 30.45
CA GLU A 10 -21.00 9.93 30.42
C GLU A 10 -22.10 8.84 30.23
N VAL A 11 -21.97 7.71 30.92
CA VAL A 11 -22.95 6.61 30.88
C VAL A 11 -23.45 6.22 32.27
N GLN A 12 -24.59 5.56 32.33
CA GLN A 12 -25.11 5.02 33.59
C GLN A 12 -24.42 3.71 33.98
N LYS A 13 -24.39 3.36 35.27
CA LYS A 13 -23.82 2.09 35.76
C LYS A 13 -24.49 0.85 35.18
N THR A 14 -25.71 0.98 34.67
CA THR A 14 -26.48 -0.07 34.01
C THR A 14 -26.21 -0.20 32.51
N ALA A 15 -25.33 0.65 31.95
CA ALA A 15 -25.05 0.68 30.51
C ALA A 15 -24.54 -0.66 29.98
N THR A 16 -25.01 -1.05 28.82
CA THR A 16 -24.59 -2.24 28.10
C THR A 16 -23.19 -2.05 27.50
N ALA A 17 -22.49 -3.14 27.18
CA ALA A 17 -21.17 -3.09 26.52
C ALA A 17 -21.19 -2.29 25.20
N ALA A 18 -22.30 -2.35 24.46
CA ALA A 18 -22.49 -1.60 23.23
C ALA A 18 -22.59 -0.07 23.48
N GLU A 19 -23.28 0.32 24.54
CA GLU A 19 -23.40 1.72 24.94
C GLU A 19 -22.07 2.28 25.45
N ILE A 20 -21.35 1.52 26.28
CA ILE A 20 -20.00 1.86 26.74
C ILE A 20 -19.06 2.08 25.56
N LYS A 21 -19.05 1.18 24.57
CA LYS A 21 -18.24 1.29 23.36
C LYS A 21 -18.61 2.54 22.53
N LYS A 22 -19.90 2.84 22.42
CA LYS A 22 -20.40 4.02 21.69
C LYS A 22 -19.99 5.32 22.40
N ALA A 23 -20.10 5.35 23.72
CA ALA A 23 -19.73 6.49 24.55
C ALA A 23 -18.24 6.77 24.49
N TYR A 24 -17.41 5.72 24.61
CA TYR A 24 -15.97 5.84 24.44
C TYR A 24 -15.58 6.46 23.09
N ARG A 25 -16.16 5.95 21.97
CA ARG A 25 -15.88 6.52 20.64
C ARG A 25 -16.23 8.01 20.56
N LYS A 26 -17.33 8.43 21.20
CA LYS A 26 -17.74 9.84 21.25
C LYS A 26 -16.72 10.68 21.99
N GLN A 27 -16.26 10.24 23.17
CA GLN A 27 -15.26 10.95 23.97
C GLN A 27 -13.89 10.97 23.30
N ALA A 28 -13.47 9.85 22.73
CA ALA A 28 -12.22 9.75 21.99
C ALA A 28 -12.17 10.70 20.76
N LEU A 29 -13.27 10.81 20.01
CA LEU A 29 -13.37 11.77 18.89
C LEU A 29 -13.39 13.23 19.35
N LYS A 30 -13.98 13.52 20.51
CA LYS A 30 -14.09 14.86 21.09
C LYS A 30 -12.72 15.36 21.56
N TYR A 31 -11.94 14.50 22.21
CA TYR A 31 -10.66 14.85 22.82
C TYR A 31 -9.44 14.34 22.03
N HIS A 32 -9.65 13.98 20.74
CA HIS A 32 -8.56 13.48 19.89
C HIS A 32 -7.43 14.50 19.75
N PRO A 33 -6.15 14.09 19.86
CA PRO A 33 -5.02 15.01 19.73
C PRO A 33 -4.99 15.78 18.42
N ASP A 34 -5.39 15.17 17.31
CA ASP A 34 -5.43 15.82 15.99
C ASP A 34 -6.49 16.93 15.91
N LYS A 35 -7.56 16.84 16.71
CA LYS A 35 -8.60 17.88 16.77
C LYS A 35 -8.31 18.97 17.80
N ASN A 36 -7.46 18.65 18.79
CA ASN A 36 -7.11 19.54 19.89
C ASN A 36 -5.58 19.61 20.07
N PRO A 37 -4.83 20.05 19.05
CA PRO A 37 -3.37 20.05 19.09
C PRO A 37 -2.87 20.98 20.20
N GLY A 38 -2.05 20.42 21.14
CA GLY A 38 -1.43 21.18 22.22
C GLY A 38 -2.33 21.45 23.45
N ASP A 39 -3.58 20.99 23.45
CA ASP A 39 -4.47 21.10 24.61
C ASP A 39 -4.23 19.95 25.59
N LYS A 40 -3.51 20.26 26.68
CA LYS A 40 -3.22 19.31 27.76
C LYS A 40 -4.48 18.75 28.43
N HIS A 41 -5.54 19.54 28.52
CA HIS A 41 -6.79 19.12 29.13
C HIS A 41 -7.52 18.10 28.24
N ALA A 42 -7.49 18.30 26.93
CA ALA A 42 -8.03 17.33 25.98
C ALA A 42 -7.21 16.03 26.02
N GLU A 43 -5.88 16.09 26.12
CA GLU A 43 -5.01 14.93 26.26
C GLU A 43 -5.30 14.13 27.54
N GLU A 44 -5.47 14.81 28.69
CA GLU A 44 -5.84 14.16 29.95
C GLU A 44 -7.21 13.48 29.89
N ASN A 45 -8.21 14.14 29.33
CA ASN A 45 -9.55 13.55 29.18
C ASN A 45 -9.56 12.39 28.19
N PHE A 46 -8.73 12.42 27.15
CA PHE A 46 -8.55 11.31 26.22
C PHE A 46 -7.97 10.08 26.94
N LYS A 47 -6.93 10.27 27.76
CA LYS A 47 -6.31 9.20 28.57
C LYS A 47 -7.30 8.62 29.57
N LEU A 48 -8.05 9.46 30.27
CA LEU A 48 -9.06 9.01 31.23
C LEU A 48 -10.21 8.24 30.54
N ALA A 49 -10.62 8.65 29.36
CA ALA A 49 -11.66 7.95 28.60
C ALA A 49 -11.18 6.57 28.12
N ALA A 50 -9.90 6.44 27.73
CA ALA A 50 -9.30 5.16 27.35
C ALA A 50 -9.18 4.21 28.56
N GLU A 51 -8.73 4.69 29.70
CA GLU A 51 -8.67 3.93 30.96
C GLU A 51 -10.04 3.44 31.41
N ALA A 52 -11.05 4.32 31.39
CA ALA A 52 -12.43 3.97 31.73
C ALA A 52 -13.00 2.88 30.79
N TYR A 53 -12.73 2.97 29.49
CA TYR A 53 -13.20 1.97 28.53
C TYR A 53 -12.50 0.62 28.73
N GLU A 54 -11.21 0.59 29.02
CA GLU A 54 -10.49 -0.65 29.25
C GLU A 54 -11.10 -1.45 30.44
N VAL A 55 -11.41 -0.76 31.52
CA VAL A 55 -11.99 -1.40 32.69
C VAL A 55 -13.45 -1.79 32.47
N LEU A 56 -14.25 -0.94 31.86
CA LEU A 56 -15.70 -1.17 31.71
C LEU A 56 -16.09 -2.05 30.52
N SER A 57 -15.17 -2.28 29.57
CA SER A 57 -15.45 -3.15 28.39
C SER A 57 -15.26 -4.64 28.69
N ASP A 58 -14.49 -5.00 29.68
CA ASP A 58 -14.27 -6.37 30.15
C ASP A 58 -15.19 -6.68 31.31
N GLU A 59 -16.00 -7.74 31.23
CA GLU A 59 -16.99 -8.12 32.25
C GLU A 59 -16.35 -8.39 33.62
N ASN A 60 -15.16 -9.00 33.65
CA ASN A 60 -14.47 -9.33 34.89
C ASN A 60 -13.89 -8.08 35.55
N LYS A 61 -13.23 -7.21 34.76
CA LYS A 61 -12.68 -5.95 35.26
C LYS A 61 -13.80 -5.01 35.74
N ARG A 62 -14.91 -4.94 34.98
CA ARG A 62 -16.08 -4.17 35.33
C ARG A 62 -16.69 -4.64 36.66
N ALA A 63 -16.84 -5.96 36.85
CA ALA A 63 -17.35 -6.51 38.09
C ALA A 63 -16.44 -6.23 39.30
N GLN A 64 -15.12 -6.21 39.10
CA GLN A 64 -14.15 -5.79 40.12
C GLN A 64 -14.24 -4.29 40.42
N TYR A 65 -14.38 -3.47 39.40
CA TYR A 65 -14.58 -2.03 39.56
C TYR A 65 -15.89 -1.68 40.27
N ASP A 66 -16.97 -2.35 39.93
CA ASP A 66 -18.30 -2.16 40.58
C ASP A 66 -18.27 -2.53 42.07
N ARG A 67 -17.40 -3.46 42.49
CA ARG A 67 -17.27 -3.89 43.88
C ARG A 67 -16.31 -3.04 44.71
N PHE A 68 -15.20 -2.67 44.14
CA PHE A 68 -14.06 -2.11 44.88
C PHE A 68 -13.65 -0.71 44.41
N GLY A 69 -14.29 -0.18 43.36
CA GLY A 69 -13.95 1.11 42.74
C GLY A 69 -12.51 1.13 42.22
N HIS A 70 -11.89 2.29 42.20
CA HIS A 70 -10.49 2.47 41.78
C HIS A 70 -9.48 1.68 42.66
N ALA A 71 -9.83 1.35 43.89
CA ALA A 71 -8.96 0.58 44.81
C ALA A 71 -8.65 -0.84 44.29
N ALA A 72 -9.52 -1.39 43.41
CA ALA A 72 -9.28 -2.67 42.77
C ALA A 72 -8.02 -2.68 41.88
N PHE A 73 -7.60 -1.52 41.43
CA PHE A 73 -6.49 -1.34 40.46
C PHE A 73 -5.29 -0.54 41.03
N GLU A 74 -5.40 0.00 42.25
CA GLU A 74 -4.32 0.78 42.92
C GLU A 74 -3.43 -0.05 43.85
N GLY A 75 -3.83 -1.28 44.22
CA GLY A 75 -3.09 -2.14 45.13
C GLY A 75 -2.32 -3.22 44.38
N GLY A 76 -1.01 -3.12 44.36
CA GLY A 76 -0.10 -4.11 43.79
C GLY A 76 -0.06 -5.46 44.52
N MET A 77 -1.19 -6.15 44.66
CA MET A 77 -1.25 -7.49 45.23
C MET A 77 -2.14 -8.40 44.42
N GLY A 78 -1.58 -8.90 43.32
CA GLY A 78 -2.22 -9.86 42.41
C GLY A 78 -1.97 -9.56 40.94
N GLY A 79 -0.75 -9.81 40.46
CA GLY A 79 -0.42 -10.11 39.06
C GLY A 79 -0.97 -9.20 37.99
N GLY A 80 -0.30 -8.11 37.68
CA GLY A 80 -0.55 -7.31 36.47
C GLY A 80 -0.71 -5.83 36.76
N GLY A 81 0.34 -5.14 37.17
CA GLY A 81 0.40 -3.68 37.16
C GLY A 81 0.27 -3.22 35.70
N PHE A 82 -0.89 -2.70 35.35
CA PHE A 82 -1.11 -2.12 34.03
C PHE A 82 -0.34 -0.81 33.93
N SER A 83 0.74 -0.86 33.17
CA SER A 83 1.48 0.32 32.75
C SER A 83 0.68 1.01 31.63
N MET A 84 0.77 2.35 31.58
CA MET A 84 0.21 3.15 30.48
C MET A 84 0.68 2.66 29.10
N ASP A 85 1.87 2.04 29.03
CA ASP A 85 2.43 1.48 27.79
C ASP A 85 1.72 0.20 27.32
N ASP A 86 1.16 -0.60 28.24
CA ASP A 86 0.39 -1.81 27.89
C ASP A 86 -0.97 -1.44 27.27
N ILE A 87 -1.56 -0.33 27.71
CA ILE A 87 -2.81 0.22 27.14
C ILE A 87 -2.57 0.70 25.72
N PHE A 88 -1.47 1.41 25.48
CA PHE A 88 -1.11 1.92 24.14
C PHE A 88 -0.72 0.82 23.15
N SER A 89 -0.08 -0.25 23.59
CA SER A 89 0.30 -1.36 22.70
C SER A 89 -0.91 -2.17 22.21
N GLN A 90 -1.95 -2.30 23.04
CA GLN A 90 -3.16 -3.05 22.72
C GLN A 90 -4.14 -2.26 21.82
N PHE A 91 -4.03 -0.91 21.85
CA PHE A 91 -4.84 -0.03 21.00
C PHE A 91 -4.16 0.36 19.68
N GLY A 92 -2.87 0.06 19.51
CA GLY A 92 -2.13 0.33 18.26
C GLY A 92 -2.77 -0.31 17.02
N ASP A 93 -3.40 -1.46 17.18
CA ASP A 93 -4.09 -2.17 16.09
C ASP A 93 -5.47 -1.57 15.72
N ILE A 94 -6.08 -0.79 16.61
CA ILE A 94 -7.41 -0.17 16.38
C ILE A 94 -7.29 1.24 15.78
N PHE A 95 -6.18 1.92 16.03
CA PHE A 95 -5.89 3.28 15.53
C PHE A 95 -4.87 3.31 14.38
N GLY A 96 -4.83 2.26 13.58
CA GLY A 96 -4.15 2.15 12.30
C GLY A 96 -3.24 3.28 11.87
N GLY A 97 -1.93 3.15 12.08
CA GLY A 97 -1.00 3.57 11.03
C GLY A 97 -0.30 4.91 11.12
N HIS A 98 -0.57 5.81 12.07
CA HIS A 98 0.07 7.14 12.02
C HIS A 98 0.99 7.51 13.21
N PHE A 99 1.16 6.65 14.20
CA PHE A 99 2.00 6.96 15.37
C PHE A 99 3.28 6.12 15.50
N SER A 100 3.71 5.47 14.43
CA SER A 100 4.93 4.61 14.41
C SER A 100 6.24 5.37 14.17
N GLY A 101 6.35 6.58 14.61
CA GLY A 101 7.57 7.33 14.37
C GLY A 101 8.12 8.04 15.60
N ASN A 102 8.45 7.40 16.71
CA ASN A 102 9.52 7.83 17.63
C ASN A 102 9.50 7.20 19.04
N PHE A 103 8.91 6.01 19.26
CA PHE A 103 9.05 5.33 20.57
C PHE A 103 9.46 3.87 20.39
N GLY A 104 10.62 3.66 19.75
CA GLY A 104 11.29 2.38 19.71
C GLY A 104 12.13 2.20 20.98
N GLY A 105 11.69 1.34 21.91
CA GLY A 105 12.62 0.89 22.93
C GLY A 105 12.06 0.59 24.31
N PHE A 106 11.06 -0.28 24.43
CA PHE A 106 10.90 -1.02 25.70
C PHE A 106 10.00 -2.26 25.49
N SER A 107 10.52 -3.28 24.81
CA SER A 107 9.91 -4.61 24.76
C SER A 107 10.82 -5.57 25.53
N GLY A 108 10.50 -5.82 26.77
CA GLY A 108 11.27 -6.78 27.53
C GLY A 108 10.70 -7.04 28.92
N PHE A 109 9.63 -7.83 29.01
CA PHE A 109 9.42 -8.72 30.16
C PHE A 109 8.24 -9.66 29.88
N GLY A 110 8.51 -10.75 29.20
CA GLY A 110 7.57 -11.86 29.02
C GLY A 110 8.40 -13.13 28.86
N SER A 111 8.66 -13.82 29.96
CA SER A 111 9.36 -15.11 29.99
C SER A 111 8.43 -16.22 29.52
N GLY A 112 8.18 -16.25 28.23
CA GLY A 112 7.79 -17.45 27.52
C GLY A 112 8.88 -17.71 26.50
N SER A 113 9.42 -18.92 26.40
CA SER A 113 10.38 -19.31 25.37
C SER A 113 9.68 -19.28 24.00
N GLN A 114 9.47 -18.08 23.45
CA GLN A 114 9.12 -17.92 22.05
C GLN A 114 10.32 -18.41 21.26
N GLN A 115 10.15 -19.50 20.56
CA GLN A 115 11.08 -19.91 19.51
C GLN A 115 11.15 -18.74 18.52
N VAL A 116 12.24 -17.99 18.58
CA VAL A 116 12.50 -16.90 17.64
C VAL A 116 12.72 -17.53 16.27
N TYR A 117 11.68 -17.54 15.44
CA TYR A 117 11.81 -17.95 14.06
C TYR A 117 12.59 -16.88 13.29
N VAL A 118 13.76 -17.24 12.83
CA VAL A 118 14.55 -16.33 11.98
C VAL A 118 13.96 -16.36 10.59
N LYS A 119 13.49 -15.19 10.11
CA LYS A 119 12.98 -15.03 8.76
C LYS A 119 14.14 -14.80 7.79
N GLY A 120 14.12 -15.47 6.64
CA GLY A 120 15.07 -15.27 5.56
C GLY A 120 14.89 -13.90 4.88
N GLU A 121 15.83 -13.53 4.03
CA GLU A 121 15.78 -12.27 3.30
C GLU A 121 14.69 -12.26 2.23
N ASN A 122 14.02 -11.13 2.09
CA ASN A 122 13.06 -10.93 1.01
C ASN A 122 13.79 -10.76 -0.32
N LEU A 123 13.25 -11.38 -1.37
CA LEU A 123 13.69 -11.15 -2.74
C LEU A 123 12.82 -10.08 -3.39
N ARG A 124 13.44 -9.22 -4.20
CA ARG A 124 12.73 -8.20 -4.99
C ARG A 124 13.00 -8.43 -6.46
N ILE A 125 11.93 -8.47 -7.24
CA ILE A 125 12.00 -8.58 -8.71
C ILE A 125 11.07 -7.55 -9.33
N ARG A 126 11.35 -7.19 -10.60
CA ARG A 126 10.48 -6.35 -11.43
C ARG A 126 9.88 -7.22 -12.51
N VAL A 127 8.59 -7.06 -12.74
CA VAL A 127 7.85 -7.78 -13.78
C VAL A 127 7.19 -6.76 -14.69
N LYS A 128 7.59 -6.79 -15.95
CA LYS A 128 6.99 -5.91 -16.98
C LYS A 128 5.67 -6.48 -17.45
N VAL A 129 4.67 -5.61 -17.53
CA VAL A 129 3.31 -5.92 -17.99
C VAL A 129 2.94 -5.00 -19.14
N THR A 130 2.22 -5.52 -20.13
CA THR A 130 1.66 -4.71 -21.22
C THR A 130 0.27 -4.21 -20.84
N LEU A 131 -0.28 -3.24 -21.59
CA LEU A 131 -1.65 -2.77 -21.37
C LEU A 131 -2.68 -3.90 -21.55
N GLU A 132 -2.42 -4.87 -22.46
CA GLU A 132 -3.27 -6.04 -22.66
C GLU A 132 -3.28 -6.93 -21.41
N ASP A 133 -2.11 -7.14 -20.81
CA ASP A 133 -1.97 -7.89 -19.55
C ASP A 133 -2.75 -7.20 -18.43
N VAL A 134 -2.67 -5.87 -18.36
CA VAL A 134 -3.36 -5.05 -17.35
C VAL A 134 -4.88 -5.10 -17.53
N VAL A 135 -5.37 -5.05 -18.76
CA VAL A 135 -6.82 -5.07 -19.02
C VAL A 135 -7.44 -6.43 -18.76
N LYS A 136 -6.76 -7.51 -19.18
CA LYS A 136 -7.30 -8.88 -19.08
C LYS A 136 -6.99 -9.57 -17.74
N GLY A 137 -5.93 -9.11 -17.06
CA GLY A 137 -5.26 -9.91 -16.06
C GLY A 137 -4.48 -11.06 -16.71
N THR A 138 -3.42 -11.50 -16.08
CA THR A 138 -2.58 -12.56 -16.67
C THR A 138 -1.87 -13.36 -15.61
N GLU A 139 -1.60 -14.62 -15.91
CA GLU A 139 -0.68 -15.45 -15.14
C GLU A 139 0.66 -15.50 -15.85
N LYS A 140 1.70 -14.95 -15.20
CA LYS A 140 3.08 -14.97 -15.71
C LYS A 140 3.94 -15.96 -14.95
N LYS A 141 4.66 -16.82 -15.68
CA LYS A 141 5.68 -17.71 -15.11
C LYS A 141 7.02 -17.02 -15.18
N ILE A 142 7.65 -16.87 -14.04
CA ILE A 142 8.96 -16.26 -13.91
C ILE A 142 9.96 -17.23 -13.29
N LYS A 143 11.21 -17.11 -13.70
CA LYS A 143 12.33 -17.85 -13.09
C LYS A 143 12.98 -16.96 -12.03
N VAL A 144 12.99 -17.44 -10.81
CA VAL A 144 13.56 -16.74 -9.67
C VAL A 144 14.73 -17.54 -9.12
N ARG A 145 15.86 -16.89 -8.91
CA ARG A 145 17.00 -17.48 -8.23
C ARG A 145 16.93 -17.12 -6.77
N ARG A 146 16.75 -18.14 -5.93
CA ARG A 146 16.69 -17.95 -4.47
C ARG A 146 17.68 -18.84 -3.75
N LYS A 147 18.09 -18.40 -2.56
CA LYS A 147 18.97 -19.17 -1.69
C LYS A 147 18.11 -20.07 -0.79
N VAL A 148 18.40 -21.36 -0.81
CA VAL A 148 17.73 -22.36 0.02
C VAL A 148 18.77 -23.13 0.83
N LYS A 149 18.38 -23.68 1.95
CA LYS A 149 19.24 -24.59 2.72
C LYS A 149 19.56 -25.85 1.91
N ALA A 150 20.82 -26.27 1.92
CA ALA A 150 21.16 -27.56 1.36
C ALA A 150 20.76 -28.64 2.38
N GLU A 151 20.21 -29.76 1.88
CA GLU A 151 19.72 -30.84 2.72
C GLU A 151 20.83 -31.51 3.56
N ASP A 152 22.06 -31.45 3.07
CA ASP A 152 23.26 -31.99 3.70
C ASP A 152 23.98 -31.00 4.63
N THR A 153 23.47 -29.77 4.77
CA THR A 153 24.00 -28.81 5.76
C THR A 153 23.48 -29.14 7.15
N THR A 154 24.39 -29.33 8.09
CA THR A 154 24.05 -29.62 9.50
C THR A 154 24.36 -28.45 10.40
N TYR A 155 23.57 -28.29 11.44
CA TYR A 155 23.67 -27.20 12.42
C TYR A 155 23.92 -27.77 13.80
N LYS A 156 24.70 -27.05 14.62
CA LYS A 156 24.92 -27.35 16.05
C LYS A 156 24.59 -26.15 16.92
N THR A 157 24.29 -26.40 18.16
CA THR A 157 24.07 -25.36 19.16
C THR A 157 25.29 -24.44 19.27
N CYS A 158 25.11 -23.15 19.27
CA CYS A 158 26.18 -22.18 19.39
C CYS A 158 26.88 -22.35 20.75
N PRO A 159 28.19 -22.63 20.78
CA PRO A 159 28.91 -22.86 22.06
C PRO A 159 29.08 -21.58 22.88
N THR A 160 29.03 -20.40 22.26
CA THR A 160 29.22 -19.11 22.93
C THR A 160 27.99 -18.70 23.74
N CYS A 161 26.78 -18.96 23.28
CA CYS A 161 25.55 -18.60 23.99
C CYS A 161 24.74 -19.83 24.46
N ASN A 162 25.23 -21.05 24.21
CA ASN A 162 24.56 -22.29 24.55
C ASN A 162 23.09 -22.34 24.05
N GLY A 163 22.87 -21.89 22.81
CA GLY A 163 21.57 -21.89 22.17
C GLY A 163 20.66 -20.70 22.50
N ARG A 164 21.04 -19.82 23.42
CA ARG A 164 20.20 -18.70 23.85
C ARG A 164 20.12 -17.53 22.85
N GLY A 165 21.02 -17.44 21.89
CA GLY A 165 21.11 -16.34 20.93
C GLY A 165 21.64 -15.03 21.55
N GLN A 166 21.74 -14.94 22.86
CA GLN A 166 22.19 -13.75 23.60
C GLN A 166 23.28 -14.10 24.60
N VAL A 167 24.18 -13.17 24.84
CA VAL A 167 25.23 -13.25 25.84
C VAL A 167 24.98 -12.19 26.91
N VAL A 168 24.84 -12.62 28.17
CA VAL A 168 24.68 -11.71 29.30
C VAL A 168 26.04 -11.24 29.76
N ARG A 169 26.24 -9.94 29.75
CA ARG A 169 27.44 -9.30 30.31
C ARG A 169 27.08 -8.52 31.58
N GLN A 170 27.88 -8.66 32.59
CA GLN A 170 27.78 -7.82 33.79
C GLN A 170 28.60 -6.55 33.55
N VAL A 171 27.95 -5.40 33.67
CA VAL A 171 28.57 -4.08 33.55
C VAL A 171 28.48 -3.39 34.91
N ASN A 172 29.61 -3.00 35.45
CA ASN A 172 29.65 -2.19 36.67
C ASN A 172 29.29 -0.75 36.30
N THR A 173 28.19 -0.25 36.85
CA THR A 173 27.77 1.14 36.71
C THR A 173 27.88 1.85 38.06
N MET A 174 27.82 3.19 38.10
CA MET A 174 27.79 3.98 39.32
C MET A 174 26.63 3.62 40.27
N LEU A 175 25.60 2.96 39.77
CA LEU A 175 24.41 2.52 40.51
C LEU A 175 24.46 1.03 40.92
N GLY A 176 25.57 0.34 40.64
CA GLY A 176 25.74 -1.07 40.98
C GLY A 176 25.96 -1.95 39.72
N MET A 177 26.01 -3.27 39.95
CA MET A 177 26.17 -4.25 38.86
C MET A 177 24.87 -4.42 38.09
N MET A 178 24.89 -4.05 36.82
CA MET A 178 23.77 -4.31 35.88
C MET A 178 24.13 -5.48 34.95
N GLN A 179 23.16 -6.36 34.72
CA GLN A 179 23.26 -7.40 33.70
C GLN A 179 22.66 -6.87 32.41
N THR A 180 23.47 -6.80 31.35
CA THR A 180 23.02 -6.39 30.01
C THR A 180 23.09 -7.58 29.10
N ALA A 181 21.96 -7.94 28.48
CA ALA A 181 21.89 -8.94 27.40
C ALA A 181 22.26 -8.30 26.06
N SER A 182 23.21 -8.89 25.36
CA SER A 182 23.59 -8.48 24.00
C SER A 182 23.47 -9.64 23.06
N THR A 183 23.13 -9.36 21.77
CA THR A 183 23.07 -10.39 20.74
C THR A 183 24.40 -11.13 20.62
N CYS A 184 24.37 -12.46 20.60
CA CYS A 184 25.57 -13.27 20.46
C CYS A 184 26.21 -13.04 19.09
N THR A 185 27.42 -12.53 19.07
CA THR A 185 28.16 -12.21 17.84
C THR A 185 28.59 -13.46 17.06
N ALA A 186 28.72 -14.60 17.72
CA ALA A 186 29.14 -15.86 17.07
C ALA A 186 28.02 -16.49 16.23
N CYS A 187 26.77 -16.33 16.65
CA CYS A 187 25.62 -16.89 15.91
C CYS A 187 24.67 -15.80 15.38
N GLY A 188 24.96 -14.52 15.55
CA GLY A 188 24.09 -13.43 15.11
C GLY A 188 22.70 -13.43 15.77
N GLY A 189 22.55 -14.01 16.95
CA GLY A 189 21.26 -14.11 17.65
C GLY A 189 20.48 -15.39 17.40
N THR A 190 20.90 -16.25 16.48
CA THR A 190 20.18 -17.47 16.05
C THR A 190 20.24 -18.61 17.06
N GLY A 191 21.24 -18.62 17.94
CA GLY A 191 21.50 -19.73 18.88
C GLY A 191 22.16 -20.95 18.25
N GLU A 192 22.30 -21.01 16.94
CA GLU A 192 22.88 -22.13 16.18
C GLU A 192 24.01 -21.66 15.27
N VAL A 193 24.95 -22.56 14.99
CA VAL A 193 26.03 -22.34 14.01
C VAL A 193 26.14 -23.55 13.10
N ILE A 194 26.67 -23.34 11.91
CA ILE A 194 26.86 -24.44 10.93
C ILE A 194 27.92 -25.39 11.47
N ASP A 195 27.62 -26.69 11.47
CA ASP A 195 28.57 -27.76 11.83
C ASP A 195 29.29 -28.30 10.59
N LYS A 196 28.51 -28.73 9.60
CA LYS A 196 29.03 -29.16 8.29
C LYS A 196 28.29 -28.43 7.18
N ARG A 197 29.00 -27.96 6.20
CA ARG A 197 28.43 -27.35 4.99
C ARG A 197 28.10 -28.45 3.97
N GLY A 198 26.96 -28.32 3.33
CA GLY A 198 26.62 -29.15 2.20
C GLY A 198 27.46 -28.84 0.95
N ALA A 199 27.40 -29.75 -0.01
CA ALA A 199 28.03 -29.54 -1.30
C ALA A 199 27.39 -28.36 -2.05
N ASP A 200 28.17 -27.59 -2.79
CA ASP A 200 27.73 -26.43 -3.60
C ASP A 200 27.00 -25.33 -2.81
N THR A 201 27.41 -25.12 -1.54
CA THR A 201 26.85 -24.09 -0.67
C THR A 201 27.79 -22.88 -0.53
N ASP A 202 27.19 -21.71 -0.28
CA ASP A 202 27.94 -20.49 0.06
C ASP A 202 28.53 -20.57 1.49
N SER A 203 29.14 -19.46 1.93
CA SER A 203 29.75 -19.37 3.28
C SER A 203 28.71 -19.55 4.41
N GLN A 204 27.42 -19.37 4.09
CA GLN A 204 26.29 -19.52 5.03
C GLN A 204 25.59 -20.87 4.92
N GLY A 205 26.11 -21.83 4.14
CA GLY A 205 25.51 -23.14 3.97
C GLY A 205 24.23 -23.14 3.13
N LEU A 206 24.02 -22.09 2.35
CA LEU A 206 22.90 -21.94 1.43
C LEU A 206 23.34 -22.24 0.00
N LYS A 207 22.49 -22.91 -0.78
CA LYS A 207 22.66 -23.10 -2.23
C LYS A 207 21.71 -22.24 -3.02
N THR A 208 22.14 -21.74 -4.17
CA THR A 208 21.27 -21.00 -5.10
C THR A 208 20.51 -21.98 -5.98
N VAL A 209 19.19 -21.93 -5.95
CA VAL A 209 18.32 -22.72 -6.84
C VAL A 209 17.52 -21.80 -7.74
N GLU A 210 17.25 -22.26 -8.97
CA GLU A 210 16.35 -21.58 -9.90
C GLU A 210 14.98 -22.26 -9.81
N GLU A 211 13.96 -21.51 -9.40
CA GLU A 211 12.57 -21.98 -9.28
C GLU A 211 11.68 -21.20 -10.23
N THR A 212 10.80 -21.89 -10.96
CA THR A 212 9.78 -21.24 -11.78
C THR A 212 8.53 -21.03 -10.93
N ILE A 213 8.13 -19.76 -10.77
CA ILE A 213 7.00 -19.35 -9.95
C ILE A 213 5.94 -18.74 -10.86
N SER A 214 4.69 -19.18 -10.71
CA SER A 214 3.52 -18.57 -11.35
C SER A 214 3.03 -17.41 -10.52
N ILE A 215 2.87 -16.24 -11.17
CA ILE A 215 2.36 -15.02 -10.57
C ILE A 215 1.04 -14.69 -11.22
N ASN A 216 -0.01 -14.56 -10.41
CA ASN A 216 -1.28 -14.05 -10.88
C ASN A 216 -1.31 -12.52 -10.77
N ILE A 217 -1.38 -11.84 -11.91
CA ILE A 217 -1.46 -10.37 -12.03
C ILE A 217 -2.93 -10.02 -12.26
N PRO A 218 -3.60 -9.36 -11.30
CA PRO A 218 -5.00 -9.02 -11.44
C PRO A 218 -5.21 -7.95 -12.52
N ALA A 219 -6.38 -7.99 -13.15
CA ALA A 219 -6.78 -6.93 -14.05
C ALA A 219 -6.87 -5.59 -13.32
N GLY A 220 -6.50 -4.49 -13.99
CA GLY A 220 -6.49 -3.16 -13.42
C GLY A 220 -5.27 -2.82 -12.56
N VAL A 221 -4.28 -3.72 -12.47
CA VAL A 221 -3.05 -3.43 -11.72
C VAL A 221 -2.43 -2.11 -12.17
N MET A 222 -1.93 -1.32 -11.22
CA MET A 222 -1.26 -0.04 -11.52
C MET A 222 0.25 -0.21 -11.55
N ASP A 223 0.93 0.67 -12.29
CA ASP A 223 2.38 0.78 -12.26
C ASP A 223 2.89 1.04 -10.85
N GLY A 224 4.02 0.45 -10.49
CA GLY A 224 4.62 0.60 -9.17
C GLY A 224 3.98 -0.20 -8.04
N ILE A 225 2.89 -0.92 -8.29
CA ILE A 225 2.30 -1.81 -7.25
C ILE A 225 3.24 -2.96 -6.94
N GLN A 226 3.39 -3.25 -5.65
CA GLN A 226 4.14 -4.39 -5.14
C GLN A 226 3.21 -5.52 -4.76
N LEU A 227 3.35 -6.66 -5.42
CA LEU A 227 2.70 -7.92 -5.02
C LEU A 227 3.62 -8.68 -4.07
N ASN A 228 3.06 -9.33 -3.06
CA ASN A 228 3.81 -10.12 -2.08
C ASN A 228 3.44 -11.60 -2.17
N MET A 229 4.45 -12.46 -2.36
CA MET A 229 4.31 -13.90 -2.28
C MET A 229 5.08 -14.42 -1.05
N SER A 230 4.34 -14.77 -0.01
CA SER A 230 4.89 -15.22 1.25
C SER A 230 5.67 -16.55 1.09
N GLY A 231 6.84 -16.61 1.75
CA GLY A 231 7.67 -17.83 1.77
C GLY A 231 8.41 -18.15 0.46
N LYS A 232 8.41 -17.25 -0.53
CA LYS A 232 9.10 -17.43 -1.82
C LYS A 232 10.40 -16.62 -1.93
N GLY A 233 10.85 -16.02 -0.84
CA GLY A 233 12.16 -15.37 -0.72
C GLY A 233 13.29 -16.34 -0.39
N ASN A 234 14.43 -15.79 0.07
CA ASN A 234 15.57 -16.58 0.53
C ASN A 234 15.28 -17.26 1.87
N GLU A 235 15.90 -18.38 2.12
CA GLU A 235 15.93 -19.00 3.45
C GLU A 235 17.05 -18.40 4.30
N ALA A 236 16.92 -18.47 5.62
CA ALA A 236 18.00 -18.11 6.53
C ALA A 236 18.88 -19.31 6.88
N PRO A 237 20.16 -19.11 7.20
CA PRO A 237 21.13 -20.15 7.46
C PRO A 237 21.02 -20.74 8.88
N VAL A 238 19.81 -21.13 9.26
CA VAL A 238 19.49 -21.73 10.56
C VAL A 238 18.48 -22.86 10.41
N LYS A 239 18.49 -23.81 11.33
CA LYS A 239 17.65 -25.01 11.26
C LYS A 239 16.16 -24.66 11.20
N ASN A 240 15.70 -23.81 12.13
CA ASN A 240 14.31 -23.41 12.26
C ASN A 240 14.11 -21.99 11.68
N SER A 241 14.16 -21.86 10.37
CA SER A 241 13.90 -20.60 9.68
C SER A 241 12.64 -20.65 8.86
N VAL A 242 12.00 -19.49 8.72
CA VAL A 242 10.92 -19.27 7.77
C VAL A 242 11.51 -18.55 6.56
N PRO A 243 11.26 -19.01 5.33
CA PRO A 243 11.72 -18.29 4.13
C PRO A 243 11.20 -16.83 4.13
N GLY A 244 11.97 -15.93 3.55
CA GLY A 244 11.53 -14.57 3.27
C GLY A 244 10.40 -14.54 2.24
N ASP A 245 9.95 -13.36 1.88
CA ASP A 245 8.91 -13.15 0.88
C ASP A 245 9.51 -12.76 -0.47
N LEU A 246 8.81 -13.09 -1.55
CA LEU A 246 9.10 -12.57 -2.87
C LEU A 246 8.24 -11.32 -3.11
N LEU A 247 8.91 -10.18 -3.25
CA LEU A 247 8.32 -8.88 -3.51
C LEU A 247 8.42 -8.60 -5.01
N ILE A 248 7.27 -8.50 -5.68
CA ILE A 248 7.16 -8.36 -7.12
C ILE A 248 6.69 -6.94 -7.42
N LEU A 249 7.58 -6.12 -7.95
CA LEU A 249 7.24 -4.78 -8.40
C LEU A 249 6.72 -4.87 -9.84
N ILE A 250 5.50 -4.42 -10.05
CA ILE A 250 4.91 -4.33 -11.39
C ILE A 250 5.41 -3.07 -12.07
N GLU A 251 5.87 -3.19 -13.31
CA GLU A 251 6.33 -2.12 -14.17
C GLU A 251 5.53 -2.17 -15.48
N GLU A 252 4.70 -1.15 -15.73
CA GLU A 252 3.91 -1.05 -16.95
C GLU A 252 4.80 -0.65 -18.12
N GLN A 253 4.70 -1.37 -19.23
CA GLN A 253 5.40 -1.02 -20.46
C GLN A 253 4.63 0.08 -21.20
N GLU A 254 5.36 1.08 -21.68
CA GLU A 254 4.78 2.08 -22.56
C GLU A 254 4.18 1.43 -23.81
N HIS A 255 2.95 1.84 -24.14
CA HIS A 255 2.28 1.41 -25.35
C HIS A 255 2.53 2.43 -26.48
N GLU A 256 2.65 1.97 -27.73
CA GLU A 256 3.01 2.83 -28.85
C GLU A 256 2.02 3.97 -29.11
N THR A 257 0.74 3.72 -28.93
CA THR A 257 -0.33 4.66 -29.32
C THR A 257 -1.27 5.05 -28.17
N LEU A 258 -1.32 4.25 -27.11
CA LEU A 258 -2.23 4.47 -25.98
C LEU A 258 -1.43 4.95 -24.77
N LYS A 259 -1.93 5.99 -24.11
CA LYS A 259 -1.38 6.50 -22.86
C LYS A 259 -2.39 6.29 -21.74
N ARG A 260 -1.94 5.77 -20.62
CA ARG A 260 -2.78 5.54 -19.46
C ARG A 260 -2.84 6.76 -18.55
N GLU A 261 -4.04 7.12 -18.11
CA GLU A 261 -4.28 8.08 -17.05
C GLU A 261 -5.32 7.50 -16.06
N GLY A 262 -4.85 6.96 -14.94
CA GLY A 262 -5.69 6.22 -13.99
C GLY A 262 -6.32 4.97 -14.64
N ASP A 263 -7.66 4.91 -14.68
CA ASP A 263 -8.41 3.85 -15.34
C ASP A 263 -8.75 4.20 -16.81
N ASN A 264 -8.48 5.44 -17.25
CA ASN A 264 -8.72 5.86 -18.61
C ASN A 264 -7.52 5.64 -19.51
N LEU A 265 -7.79 5.47 -20.79
CA LEU A 265 -6.79 5.44 -21.86
C LEU A 265 -6.97 6.65 -22.77
N HIS A 266 -5.88 7.22 -23.23
CA HIS A 266 -5.83 8.34 -24.16
C HIS A 266 -5.24 7.88 -25.49
N TYR A 267 -5.86 8.31 -26.57
CA TYR A 267 -5.44 8.01 -27.94
C TYR A 267 -5.47 9.27 -28.79
N ASP A 268 -4.36 9.57 -29.48
CA ASP A 268 -4.25 10.69 -30.42
C ASP A 268 -4.64 10.23 -31.82
N LEU A 269 -5.85 10.62 -32.28
CA LEU A 269 -6.33 10.32 -33.62
C LEU A 269 -5.99 11.46 -34.57
N TYR A 270 -5.13 11.21 -35.54
CA TYR A 270 -4.83 12.15 -36.60
C TYR A 270 -5.72 11.89 -37.81
N ILE A 271 -6.40 12.94 -38.25
CA ILE A 271 -7.25 12.91 -39.47
C ILE A 271 -6.77 13.97 -40.45
N SER A 272 -6.97 13.72 -41.74
CA SER A 272 -6.66 14.71 -42.78
C SER A 272 -7.68 15.84 -42.78
N PHE A 273 -7.30 17.00 -43.35
CA PHE A 273 -8.21 18.13 -43.52
C PHE A 273 -9.47 17.77 -44.28
N PRO A 274 -9.41 17.03 -45.45
CA PRO A 274 -10.63 16.60 -46.14
C PRO A 274 -11.54 15.70 -45.29
N GLU A 275 -10.99 14.80 -44.50
CA GLU A 275 -11.75 13.96 -43.57
C GLU A 275 -12.43 14.76 -42.47
N ALA A 276 -11.79 15.82 -42.00
CA ALA A 276 -12.40 16.72 -41.00
C ALA A 276 -13.59 17.50 -41.60
N VAL A 277 -13.49 17.95 -42.85
CA VAL A 277 -14.54 18.72 -43.52
C VAL A 277 -15.72 17.84 -43.93
N LEU A 278 -15.45 16.69 -44.55
CA LEU A 278 -16.48 15.82 -45.14
C LEU A 278 -17.03 14.77 -44.20
N GLY A 279 -16.45 14.66 -43.01
CA GLY A 279 -16.69 13.53 -42.13
C GLY A 279 -16.00 12.26 -42.60
N ALA A 280 -15.78 11.33 -41.70
CA ALA A 280 -15.14 10.07 -42.03
C ALA A 280 -15.52 8.97 -41.02
N THR A 281 -15.33 7.73 -41.43
CA THR A 281 -15.39 6.59 -40.51
C THR A 281 -13.96 6.08 -40.30
N LYS A 282 -13.49 6.08 -39.06
CA LYS A 282 -12.16 5.58 -38.69
C LYS A 282 -12.26 4.33 -37.85
N GLU A 283 -11.35 3.42 -38.10
CA GLU A 283 -11.16 2.25 -37.27
C GLU A 283 -9.90 2.49 -36.40
N ILE A 284 -10.05 2.40 -35.08
CA ILE A 284 -8.97 2.57 -34.13
C ILE A 284 -8.73 1.27 -33.40
N GLU A 285 -7.47 0.98 -33.12
CA GLU A 285 -7.07 -0.16 -32.30
C GLU A 285 -7.19 0.21 -30.83
N THR A 286 -7.86 -0.65 -30.07
CA THR A 286 -7.99 -0.53 -28.63
C THR A 286 -7.42 -1.79 -27.99
N VAL A 287 -7.13 -1.77 -26.70
CA VAL A 287 -6.63 -2.95 -25.97
C VAL A 287 -7.55 -4.17 -26.09
N THR A 288 -8.86 -3.95 -26.29
CA THR A 288 -9.87 -5.02 -26.40
C THR A 288 -10.25 -5.37 -27.85
N GLY A 289 -9.55 -4.82 -28.83
CA GLY A 289 -9.81 -5.04 -30.24
C GLY A 289 -10.09 -3.74 -30.99
N LYS A 290 -10.62 -3.83 -32.20
CA LYS A 290 -10.87 -2.67 -33.06
C LYS A 290 -12.25 -2.07 -32.83
N VAL A 291 -12.33 -0.74 -32.82
CA VAL A 291 -13.59 0.01 -32.71
C VAL A 291 -13.70 0.98 -33.85
N ARG A 292 -14.88 1.00 -34.46
CA ARG A 292 -15.21 1.90 -35.55
C ARG A 292 -15.91 3.14 -35.01
N ILE A 293 -15.35 4.33 -35.28
CA ILE A 293 -15.91 5.63 -34.89
C ILE A 293 -16.31 6.41 -36.12
N LYS A 294 -17.46 7.08 -36.04
CA LYS A 294 -17.93 7.98 -37.06
C LYS A 294 -17.59 9.42 -36.68
N LEU A 295 -16.87 10.11 -37.52
CA LEU A 295 -16.55 11.53 -37.38
C LEU A 295 -17.60 12.33 -38.16
N GLU A 296 -18.17 13.33 -37.53
CA GLU A 296 -19.14 14.24 -38.13
C GLU A 296 -18.43 15.22 -39.06
N GLU A 297 -19.18 15.71 -40.05
CA GLU A 297 -18.72 16.76 -40.97
C GLU A 297 -18.39 18.03 -40.18
N GLY A 298 -17.29 18.71 -40.53
CA GLY A 298 -16.85 19.93 -39.86
C GLY A 298 -16.26 19.71 -38.48
N ILE A 299 -15.82 18.50 -38.13
CA ILE A 299 -15.19 18.21 -36.82
C ILE A 299 -13.94 19.06 -36.63
N GLN A 300 -13.85 19.72 -35.47
CA GLN A 300 -12.75 20.62 -35.17
C GLN A 300 -11.58 19.87 -34.51
N SER A 301 -10.35 20.36 -34.71
CA SER A 301 -9.18 19.89 -34.02
C SER A 301 -9.30 20.17 -32.52
N GLY A 302 -8.85 19.23 -31.68
CA GLY A 302 -9.02 19.28 -30.21
C GLY A 302 -10.37 18.78 -29.72
N LYS A 303 -11.26 18.28 -30.61
CA LYS A 303 -12.49 17.59 -30.20
C LYS A 303 -12.12 16.29 -29.48
N ILE A 304 -12.76 16.06 -28.34
CA ILE A 304 -12.58 14.86 -27.52
C ILE A 304 -13.78 13.95 -27.70
N LEU A 305 -13.51 12.69 -28.07
CA LEU A 305 -14.53 11.65 -28.18
C LEU A 305 -14.31 10.63 -27.06
N ARG A 306 -15.36 10.31 -26.34
CA ARG A 306 -15.31 9.38 -25.20
C ARG A 306 -15.96 8.06 -25.57
N LEU A 307 -15.17 6.99 -25.55
CA LEU A 307 -15.64 5.63 -25.77
C LEU A 307 -15.78 4.92 -24.43
N ARG A 308 -17.00 4.83 -23.94
CA ARG A 308 -17.30 4.31 -22.61
C ARG A 308 -16.93 2.84 -22.47
N GLY A 309 -16.31 2.50 -21.32
CA GLY A 309 -15.94 1.13 -20.98
C GLY A 309 -14.85 0.53 -21.88
N LYS A 310 -14.06 1.36 -22.57
CA LYS A 310 -12.93 0.94 -23.41
C LYS A 310 -11.57 1.27 -22.82
N GLY A 311 -11.54 1.67 -21.56
CA GLY A 311 -10.34 1.86 -20.75
C GLY A 311 -9.92 0.60 -19.99
N ILE A 312 -9.34 0.80 -18.83
CA ILE A 312 -8.81 -0.23 -17.94
C ILE A 312 -9.86 -0.58 -16.87
N PRO A 313 -10.09 -1.87 -16.56
CA PRO A 313 -10.93 -2.24 -15.44
C PRO A 313 -10.32 -1.78 -14.12
N ASN A 314 -11.16 -1.32 -13.21
CA ASN A 314 -10.70 -0.98 -11.87
C ASN A 314 -10.27 -2.25 -11.11
N LEU A 315 -9.20 -2.18 -10.32
CA LEU A 315 -8.68 -3.30 -9.54
C LEU A 315 -9.73 -3.95 -8.63
N GLN A 316 -10.74 -3.19 -8.20
CA GLN A 316 -11.86 -3.72 -7.39
C GLN A 316 -12.98 -4.35 -8.24
N GLY A 317 -12.85 -4.40 -9.57
CA GLY A 317 -13.78 -5.05 -10.49
C GLY A 317 -15.16 -4.37 -10.64
N ARG A 318 -15.33 -3.12 -10.13
CA ARG A 318 -16.63 -2.44 -10.07
C ARG A 318 -16.95 -1.59 -11.29
N ALA A 319 -15.94 -1.16 -12.02
CA ALA A 319 -16.09 -0.28 -13.18
C ALA A 319 -14.93 -0.47 -14.14
N THR A 320 -15.14 -0.11 -15.41
CA THR A 320 -14.10 0.00 -16.43
C THR A 320 -14.01 1.46 -16.85
N GLY A 321 -12.79 1.97 -16.94
CA GLY A 321 -12.52 3.30 -17.46
C GLY A 321 -12.90 3.45 -18.93
N ASP A 322 -12.65 4.61 -19.48
CA ASP A 322 -13.02 4.97 -20.84
C ASP A 322 -11.79 5.18 -21.73
N LEU A 323 -11.97 5.07 -23.03
CA LEU A 323 -10.96 5.50 -23.99
C LEU A 323 -11.33 6.92 -24.45
N ILE A 324 -10.41 7.84 -24.22
CA ILE A 324 -10.50 9.25 -24.58
C ILE A 324 -9.72 9.46 -25.87
N VAL A 325 -10.44 9.73 -26.98
CA VAL A 325 -9.85 9.95 -28.29
C VAL A 325 -9.72 11.45 -28.54
N HIS A 326 -8.49 11.92 -28.70
CA HIS A 326 -8.17 13.31 -29.05
C HIS A 326 -8.09 13.43 -30.57
N VAL A 327 -9.00 14.17 -31.16
CA VAL A 327 -9.03 14.37 -32.64
C VAL A 327 -8.07 15.51 -32.98
N ASN A 328 -7.09 15.21 -33.80
CA ASN A 328 -6.08 16.16 -34.29
C ASN A 328 -6.18 16.26 -35.80
N VAL A 329 -6.52 17.43 -36.33
CA VAL A 329 -6.57 17.67 -37.76
C VAL A 329 -5.15 17.92 -38.28
N TRP A 330 -4.72 17.09 -39.22
CA TRP A 330 -3.40 17.21 -39.85
C TRP A 330 -3.52 18.06 -41.13
N THR A 331 -2.83 19.20 -41.16
CA THR A 331 -2.69 20.05 -42.32
C THR A 331 -1.48 19.61 -43.17
N PRO A 332 -1.61 19.44 -44.49
CA PRO A 332 -0.50 19.03 -45.35
C PRO A 332 0.60 20.07 -45.35
N LYS A 333 1.87 19.62 -45.23
CA LYS A 333 3.03 20.51 -45.24
C LYS A 333 3.45 20.93 -46.65
N HIS A 334 3.13 20.12 -47.66
CA HIS A 334 3.44 20.35 -49.09
C HIS A 334 2.21 20.17 -49.92
N LEU A 335 1.99 21.13 -50.83
CA LEU A 335 0.89 21.14 -51.80
C LEU A 335 1.48 21.29 -53.21
N ASN A 336 0.89 20.65 -54.20
CA ASN A 336 1.19 20.93 -55.58
C ASN A 336 0.50 22.25 -56.01
N ASP A 337 0.77 22.72 -57.22
CA ASP A 337 0.27 24.04 -57.67
C ASP A 337 -1.26 24.06 -57.85
N GLU A 338 -1.85 23.00 -58.33
CA GLU A 338 -3.33 22.87 -58.47
C GLU A 338 -4.01 22.92 -57.08
N GLN A 339 -3.44 22.25 -56.10
CA GLN A 339 -3.95 22.27 -54.72
C GLN A 339 -3.79 23.64 -54.08
N LYS A 340 -2.66 24.33 -54.32
CA LYS A 340 -2.48 25.71 -53.85
C LYS A 340 -3.52 26.66 -54.45
N ASP A 341 -3.77 26.55 -55.74
CA ASP A 341 -4.75 27.41 -56.43
C ASP A 341 -6.17 27.10 -55.97
N PHE A 342 -6.49 25.83 -55.71
CA PHE A 342 -7.74 25.45 -55.07
C PHE A 342 -7.91 26.13 -53.71
N PHE A 343 -6.93 26.01 -52.82
CA PHE A 343 -7.01 26.62 -51.50
C PHE A 343 -7.02 28.16 -51.53
N LYS A 344 -6.35 28.81 -52.49
CA LYS A 344 -6.46 30.27 -52.68
C LYS A 344 -7.87 30.70 -53.00
N LYS A 345 -8.58 29.96 -53.86
CA LYS A 345 -9.99 30.22 -54.17
C LYS A 345 -10.89 30.03 -52.96
N MET A 346 -10.63 28.98 -52.15
CA MET A 346 -11.39 28.71 -50.91
C MET A 346 -11.12 29.78 -49.83
N GLN A 347 -9.98 30.43 -49.84
CA GLN A 347 -9.65 31.50 -48.86
C GLN A 347 -10.58 32.73 -49.02
N GLU A 348 -11.10 32.94 -50.22
CA GLU A 348 -12.05 34.02 -50.54
C GLU A 348 -13.51 33.62 -50.32
N ASP A 349 -13.77 32.32 -50.06
CA ASP A 349 -15.12 31.77 -49.90
C ASP A 349 -15.62 32.00 -48.46
N GLU A 350 -16.86 32.53 -48.38
CA GLU A 350 -17.52 32.82 -47.09
C GLU A 350 -17.63 31.59 -46.16
N HIS A 351 -17.77 30.38 -46.71
CA HIS A 351 -17.89 29.15 -45.94
C HIS A 351 -16.58 28.69 -45.27
N PHE A 352 -15.43 29.16 -45.79
CA PHE A 352 -14.14 28.89 -45.22
C PHE A 352 -13.68 29.95 -44.21
N SER A 353 -14.43 31.01 -44.00
CA SER A 353 -14.16 32.02 -43.00
C SER A 353 -14.44 31.50 -41.59
N PRO A 354 -13.52 31.61 -40.63
CA PRO A 354 -13.74 31.14 -39.26
C PRO A 354 -14.94 31.86 -38.62
N LYS A 355 -15.93 31.11 -38.16
CA LYS A 355 -17.08 31.61 -37.42
C LYS A 355 -17.26 30.80 -36.12
N PRO A 356 -16.34 30.99 -35.11
CA PRO A 356 -16.37 30.21 -33.85
C PRO A 356 -17.66 30.51 -33.08
N ASP A 357 -18.32 29.45 -32.61
CA ASP A 357 -19.50 29.56 -31.76
C ASP A 357 -19.15 29.51 -30.25
N LYS A 358 -20.18 29.63 -29.42
CA LYS A 358 -19.97 29.59 -27.93
C LYS A 358 -19.44 28.23 -27.43
N ASN A 359 -19.54 27.18 -28.24
CA ASN A 359 -19.05 25.85 -27.90
C ASN A 359 -17.58 25.65 -28.29
N ASP A 360 -17.07 26.52 -29.20
CA ASP A 360 -15.67 26.54 -29.63
C ASP A 360 -14.80 27.35 -28.67
N LYS A 361 -14.96 27.08 -27.35
CA LYS A 361 -14.20 27.78 -26.31
C LYS A 361 -12.71 27.59 -26.50
N SER A 362 -11.95 28.67 -26.26
CA SER A 362 -10.50 28.64 -26.33
C SER A 362 -9.92 27.66 -25.28
N PHE A 363 -8.72 27.15 -25.54
CA PHE A 363 -8.02 26.30 -24.59
C PHE A 363 -7.94 26.94 -23.19
N PHE A 364 -7.69 28.24 -23.11
CA PHE A 364 -7.61 28.96 -21.84
C PHE A 364 -8.95 29.03 -21.09
N GLU A 365 -10.06 29.12 -21.77
CA GLU A 365 -11.39 29.07 -21.14
C GLU A 365 -11.71 27.67 -20.61
N LYS A 366 -11.35 26.62 -21.36
CA LYS A 366 -11.51 25.22 -20.92
C LYS A 366 -10.64 24.93 -19.68
N VAL A 367 -9.39 25.41 -19.69
CA VAL A 367 -8.49 25.29 -18.53
C VAL A 367 -9.02 26.05 -17.32
N LYS A 368 -9.52 27.26 -17.51
CA LYS A 368 -10.09 28.06 -16.41
C LYS A 368 -11.31 27.38 -15.77
N GLU A 369 -12.18 26.74 -16.56
CA GLU A 369 -13.33 25.98 -16.05
C GLU A 369 -12.92 24.69 -15.29
N MET A 370 -11.75 24.11 -15.60
CA MET A 370 -11.22 22.94 -14.88
C MET A 370 -10.62 23.28 -13.50
N PHE A 371 -10.26 24.54 -13.30
CA PHE A 371 -9.65 25.01 -12.04
C PHE A 371 -10.55 25.97 -11.23
N SER A 372 -11.77 26.21 -11.67
CA SER A 372 -12.80 26.95 -10.94
C SER A 372 -13.89 26.02 -10.41
#